data_c5781c03f50b57f491ba050298ec683a
#
_entry.id   c5781c03f50b57f491ba050298ec683a
#
_cell.length_a   1.000
_cell.length_b   1.000
_cell.length_c   1.000
_cell.angle_alpha   90.00
_cell.angle_beta   90.00
_cell.angle_gamma   90.00
#
_symmetry.space_group_name_H-M   'P 1'
#
loop_
_entity.id
_entity.type
_entity.pdbx_description
1 polymer ?
#
loop_
_entity_poly.entity_id
_entity_poly.type
_entity_poly.pdbx_seq_one_letter_code
_entity_poly.pdbx_strand_id
1 'polypeptide(L)'
;VNSGDDKLDRMVNIWNQYQCMITFCFSRSASYFESGIGRGMGFRDSNQDLIGFVHQIPERARERIIDIASTQFQDGGCYHQYQPLTKKGNNDIGGGFNDDPIWLILGTISYIKESGDFAILDEMVPFDNDMSVARTLFDHLTVSFDHVVNNLGPNGLPLIGRADWNDCLNLNCFSNDPNESFQTTENKTEGSKAESVMIAGLFVIYGGDYVTLCNKLGKKDEADRAQKEVDKMIAAVKKHGWDGEWFLRAYDYYG
;
A
#
# COMPACT_ATOMS: atom_id res chain seq x y z
N VAL A 1 -0.28 -4.96 31.01
CA VAL A 1 1.04 -5.40 31.49
C VAL A 1 1.23 -4.93 32.92
N ASN A 2 1.85 -5.76 33.73
CA ASN A 2 2.32 -5.43 35.08
C ASN A 2 3.75 -6.00 35.19
N SER A 3 4.73 -5.17 34.91
CA SER A 3 6.14 -5.57 34.85
C SER A 3 6.89 -5.36 36.17
N GLY A 4 6.30 -4.60 37.10
CA GLY A 4 6.95 -4.11 38.30
C GLY A 4 7.73 -2.80 38.11
N ASP A 5 7.74 -2.24 36.89
CA ASP A 5 8.24 -0.91 36.55
C ASP A 5 7.07 -0.01 36.16
N ASP A 6 6.69 0.93 37.00
CA ASP A 6 5.54 1.83 36.77
C ASP A 6 5.68 2.69 35.51
N LYS A 7 6.91 3.01 35.09
CA LYS A 7 7.12 3.79 33.86
C LYS A 7 6.88 2.96 32.64
N LEU A 8 7.39 1.72 32.61
CA LEU A 8 7.14 0.78 31.51
C LEU A 8 5.67 0.44 31.42
N ASP A 9 5.02 0.14 32.56
CA ASP A 9 3.60 -0.18 32.60
C ASP A 9 2.74 0.97 32.09
N ARG A 10 3.07 2.20 32.44
CA ARG A 10 2.37 3.39 31.93
C ARG A 10 2.57 3.59 30.43
N MET A 11 3.78 3.38 29.93
CA MET A 11 4.04 3.49 28.49
C MET A 11 3.22 2.46 27.70
N VAL A 12 3.26 1.19 28.13
CA VAL A 12 2.61 0.12 27.37
C VAL A 12 1.09 0.15 27.53
N ASN A 13 0.57 0.37 28.75
CA ASN A 13 -0.87 0.27 29.00
C ASN A 13 -1.65 1.52 28.62
N ILE A 14 -0.99 2.69 28.46
CA ILE A 14 -1.68 3.96 28.21
C ILE A 14 -1.10 4.66 26.95
N TRP A 15 0.17 5.06 27.02
CA TRP A 15 0.69 5.98 26.02
C TRP A 15 0.85 5.36 24.62
N ASN A 16 1.31 4.13 24.51
CA ASN A 16 1.45 3.47 23.21
C ASN A 16 0.08 3.29 22.55
N GLN A 17 -0.91 2.86 23.30
CA GLN A 17 -2.28 2.67 22.77
C GLN A 17 -2.92 4.01 22.39
N TYR A 18 -2.73 5.02 23.23
CA TYR A 18 -3.19 6.38 22.91
C TYR A 18 -2.54 6.91 21.64
N GLN A 19 -1.22 6.74 21.48
CA GLN A 19 -0.50 7.16 20.29
C GLN A 19 -1.00 6.41 19.04
N CYS A 20 -1.19 5.10 19.12
CA CYS A 20 -1.74 4.31 17.99
C CYS A 20 -3.15 4.79 17.60
N MET A 21 -4.01 5.09 18.59
CA MET A 21 -5.34 5.64 18.34
C MET A 21 -5.28 7.00 17.64
N ILE A 22 -4.44 7.90 18.12
CA ILE A 22 -4.27 9.22 17.50
C ILE A 22 -3.75 9.09 16.07
N THR A 23 -2.72 8.26 15.88
CA THR A 23 -2.17 7.99 14.54
C THR A 23 -3.23 7.43 13.60
N PHE A 24 -4.01 6.45 14.04
CA PHE A 24 -5.13 5.91 13.27
C PHE A 24 -6.18 6.98 12.92
N CYS A 25 -6.55 7.84 13.87
CA CYS A 25 -7.58 8.87 13.64
C CYS A 25 -7.12 9.96 12.68
N PHE A 26 -5.88 10.38 12.78
CA PHE A 26 -5.33 11.53 12.05
C PHE A 26 -4.45 11.15 10.86
N SER A 27 -4.08 9.87 10.72
CA SER A 27 -3.24 9.38 9.64
C SER A 27 -2.02 10.29 9.38
N ARG A 28 -1.31 10.63 10.46
CA ARG A 28 -0.11 11.51 10.44
C ARG A 28 -0.38 12.95 10.01
N SER A 29 -1.62 13.33 9.79
CA SER A 29 -2.01 14.74 9.63
C SER A 29 -2.07 15.40 11.00
N ALA A 30 -0.89 15.61 11.61
CA ALA A 30 -0.79 15.93 13.03
C ALA A 30 -1.36 17.31 13.38
N SER A 31 -1.33 18.25 12.46
CA SER A 31 -1.90 19.57 12.69
C SER A 31 -2.14 20.36 11.40
N TYR A 32 -3.01 21.33 11.51
CA TYR A 32 -3.25 22.35 10.50
C TYR A 32 -1.96 23.09 10.10
N PHE A 33 -1.06 23.34 11.05
CA PHE A 33 0.20 24.05 10.82
C PHE A 33 1.21 23.19 10.07
N GLU A 34 1.21 21.88 10.32
CA GLU A 34 2.12 20.96 9.66
C GLU A 34 1.67 20.65 8.23
N SER A 35 0.39 20.32 8.06
CA SER A 35 -0.11 19.70 6.83
C SER A 35 -0.96 20.64 5.99
N GLY A 36 -1.43 21.76 6.54
CA GLY A 36 -2.37 22.67 5.89
C GLY A 36 -3.77 22.06 5.70
N ILE A 37 -4.65 22.83 5.07
CA ILE A 37 -6.05 22.44 4.81
C ILE A 37 -6.15 21.35 3.74
N GLY A 38 -5.25 21.35 2.77
CA GLY A 38 -5.35 20.54 1.56
C GLY A 38 -4.87 19.11 1.69
N ARG A 39 -4.18 18.76 2.80
CA ARG A 39 -3.64 17.42 2.97
C ARG A 39 -4.72 16.43 3.34
N GLY A 40 -4.77 15.33 2.59
CA GLY A 40 -5.61 14.18 2.88
C GLY A 40 -4.94 13.13 3.74
N MET A 41 -5.65 12.04 3.97
CA MET A 41 -5.12 10.82 4.59
C MET A 41 -4.44 9.97 3.52
N GLY A 42 -3.21 9.52 3.77
CA GLY A 42 -2.47 8.68 2.83
C GLY A 42 -3.08 7.30 2.70
N PHE A 43 -3.10 6.77 1.48
CA PHE A 43 -3.59 5.42 1.20
C PHE A 43 -2.78 4.36 1.97
N ARG A 44 -1.48 4.32 1.77
CA ARG A 44 -0.58 3.39 2.48
C ARG A 44 -0.48 3.70 3.97
N ASP A 45 -0.41 4.99 4.33
CA ASP A 45 -0.33 5.42 5.72
C ASP A 45 -1.52 4.90 6.53
N SER A 46 -2.74 5.05 5.99
CA SER A 46 -3.95 4.57 6.64
C SER A 46 -3.97 3.05 6.84
N ASN A 47 -3.44 2.29 5.86
CA ASN A 47 -3.30 0.84 5.99
C ASN A 47 -2.27 0.46 7.07
N GLN A 48 -1.14 1.18 7.15
CA GLN A 48 -0.12 0.95 8.18
C GLN A 48 -0.63 1.30 9.58
N ASP A 49 -1.29 2.44 9.70
CA ASP A 49 -1.80 2.92 11.00
C ASP A 49 -2.91 2.00 11.54
N LEU A 50 -3.72 1.42 10.65
CA LEU A 50 -4.74 0.45 10.98
C LEU A 50 -4.14 -0.78 11.70
N ILE A 51 -3.01 -1.30 11.24
CA ILE A 51 -2.38 -2.50 11.81
C ILE A 51 -2.01 -2.30 13.28
N GLY A 52 -1.57 -1.11 13.63
CA GLY A 52 -1.20 -0.78 15.00
C GLY A 52 -2.37 -0.75 15.99
N PHE A 53 -3.60 -0.68 15.49
CA PHE A 53 -4.77 -0.47 16.34
C PHE A 53 -5.97 -1.39 16.07
N VAL A 54 -5.91 -2.23 15.05
CA VAL A 54 -7.01 -3.12 14.62
C VAL A 54 -7.57 -3.99 15.75
N HIS A 55 -6.71 -4.48 16.64
CA HIS A 55 -7.10 -5.34 17.77
C HIS A 55 -7.94 -4.62 18.83
N GLN A 56 -7.96 -3.29 18.84
CA GLN A 56 -8.73 -2.50 19.81
C GLN A 56 -10.04 -1.97 19.24
N ILE A 57 -10.06 -1.64 17.94
CA ILE A 57 -11.22 -1.03 17.29
C ILE A 57 -11.50 -1.68 15.92
N PRO A 58 -11.76 -2.99 15.87
CA PRO A 58 -11.94 -3.71 14.61
C PRO A 58 -13.06 -3.14 13.73
N GLU A 59 -14.13 -2.62 14.31
CA GLU A 59 -15.23 -2.00 13.55
C GLU A 59 -14.76 -0.76 12.78
N ARG A 60 -13.95 0.09 13.43
CA ARG A 60 -13.37 1.27 12.79
C ARG A 60 -12.32 0.90 11.74
N ALA A 61 -11.57 -0.17 12.00
CA ALA A 61 -10.62 -0.70 11.04
C ALA A 61 -11.34 -1.18 9.76
N ARG A 62 -12.48 -1.88 9.92
CA ARG A 62 -13.33 -2.31 8.83
C ARG A 62 -13.85 -1.14 7.98
N GLU A 63 -14.40 -0.11 8.63
CA GLU A 63 -14.84 1.12 7.96
C GLU A 63 -13.70 1.76 7.16
N ARG A 64 -12.51 1.85 7.77
CA ARG A 64 -11.34 2.45 7.14
C ARG A 64 -10.86 1.68 5.90
N ILE A 65 -10.89 0.35 5.92
CA ILE A 65 -10.54 -0.49 4.76
C ILE A 65 -11.47 -0.18 3.59
N ILE A 66 -12.78 -0.08 3.84
CA ILE A 66 -13.76 0.25 2.80
C ILE A 66 -13.54 1.67 2.26
N ASP A 67 -13.30 2.66 3.14
CA ASP A 67 -12.98 4.03 2.73
C ASP A 67 -11.77 4.08 1.80
N ILE A 68 -10.68 3.40 2.18
CA ILE A 68 -9.43 3.35 1.40
C ILE A 68 -9.67 2.66 0.06
N ALA A 69 -10.27 1.47 0.06
CA ALA A 69 -10.54 0.70 -1.15
C ALA A 69 -11.41 1.48 -2.14
N SER A 70 -12.34 2.31 -1.65
CA SER A 70 -13.21 3.16 -2.49
C SER A 70 -12.45 4.20 -3.32
N THR A 71 -11.19 4.46 -3.01
CA THR A 71 -10.33 5.40 -3.75
C THR A 71 -9.38 4.71 -4.73
N GLN A 72 -9.50 3.40 -4.89
CA GLN A 72 -8.73 2.62 -5.84
C GLN A 72 -9.30 2.74 -7.25
N PHE A 73 -8.46 2.66 -8.28
CA PHE A 73 -8.84 2.62 -9.69
C PHE A 73 -9.07 1.18 -10.18
N GLN A 74 -9.78 1.02 -11.29
CA GLN A 74 -10.09 -0.30 -11.84
C GLN A 74 -8.85 -1.07 -12.34
N ASP A 75 -7.75 -0.36 -12.65
CA ASP A 75 -6.46 -0.95 -13.02
C ASP A 75 -5.60 -1.37 -11.82
N GLY A 76 -6.13 -1.17 -10.62
CA GLY A 76 -5.48 -1.50 -9.35
C GLY A 76 -4.62 -0.38 -8.77
N GLY A 77 -4.32 0.68 -9.52
CA GLY A 77 -3.75 1.89 -8.97
C GLY A 77 -4.69 2.58 -7.98
N CYS A 78 -4.24 3.63 -7.31
CA CYS A 78 -5.08 4.35 -6.37
C CYS A 78 -4.65 5.81 -6.22
N TYR A 79 -5.51 6.62 -5.64
CA TYR A 79 -5.09 7.92 -5.16
C TYR A 79 -4.12 7.76 -4.00
N HIS A 80 -3.03 8.53 -4.03
CA HIS A 80 -2.06 8.55 -2.93
C HIS A 80 -2.67 9.07 -1.62
N GLN A 81 -3.65 9.96 -1.70
CA GLN A 81 -4.37 10.53 -0.56
C GLN A 81 -5.86 10.65 -0.85
N TYR A 82 -6.66 10.60 0.22
CA TYR A 82 -8.10 10.88 0.17
C TYR A 82 -8.52 11.87 1.27
N GLN A 83 -9.63 12.56 1.05
CA GLN A 83 -10.16 13.52 2.01
C GLN A 83 -11.00 12.81 3.08
N PRO A 84 -10.68 12.98 4.36
CA PRO A 84 -11.31 12.21 5.43
C PRO A 84 -12.80 12.50 5.61
N LEU A 85 -13.26 13.70 5.28
CA LEU A 85 -14.67 14.10 5.42
C LEU A 85 -15.52 13.64 4.24
N THR A 86 -15.02 13.75 3.03
CA THR A 86 -15.75 13.40 1.81
C THR A 86 -15.53 11.96 1.38
N LYS A 87 -14.49 11.31 1.90
CA LYS A 87 -14.04 9.96 1.51
C LYS A 87 -13.63 9.84 0.03
N LYS A 88 -13.32 10.96 -0.61
CA LYS A 88 -12.95 11.02 -2.02
C LYS A 88 -11.45 11.15 -2.19
N GLY A 89 -10.93 10.55 -3.25
CA GLY A 89 -9.54 10.68 -3.65
C GLY A 89 -9.14 12.13 -3.93
N ASN A 90 -7.87 12.44 -3.67
CA ASN A 90 -7.32 13.78 -3.88
C ASN A 90 -6.68 13.89 -5.27
N ASN A 91 -7.39 14.49 -6.21
CA ASN A 91 -6.93 14.69 -7.58
C ASN A 91 -5.69 15.60 -7.71
N ASP A 92 -5.48 16.53 -6.77
CA ASP A 92 -4.33 17.45 -6.83
C ASP A 92 -3.02 16.71 -6.58
N ILE A 93 -3.06 15.71 -5.72
CA ILE A 93 -1.91 14.82 -5.48
C ILE A 93 -1.88 13.71 -6.54
N GLY A 94 -3.04 13.20 -6.94
CA GLY A 94 -3.17 12.11 -7.90
C GLY A 94 -2.73 10.75 -7.34
N GLY A 95 -2.34 9.87 -8.24
CA GLY A 95 -1.87 8.51 -7.95
C GLY A 95 -0.47 8.24 -8.46
N GLY A 96 -0.18 6.95 -8.71
CA GLY A 96 1.04 6.50 -9.38
C GLY A 96 2.22 6.20 -8.47
N PHE A 97 1.99 6.13 -7.19
CA PHE A 97 2.90 5.53 -6.23
C PHE A 97 2.65 4.02 -6.24
N ASN A 98 3.52 3.28 -6.90
CA ASN A 98 3.22 1.88 -7.22
C ASN A 98 3.31 0.92 -6.03
N ASP A 99 3.74 1.39 -4.86
CA ASP A 99 3.62 0.62 -3.63
C ASP A 99 2.23 0.75 -2.98
N ASP A 100 1.51 1.86 -3.22
CA ASP A 100 0.24 2.14 -2.53
C ASP A 100 -0.75 0.96 -2.60
N PRO A 101 -1.06 0.36 -3.78
CA PRO A 101 -2.09 -0.68 -3.85
C PRO A 101 -1.82 -1.91 -2.99
N ILE A 102 -0.56 -2.30 -2.82
CA ILE A 102 -0.22 -3.53 -2.10
C ILE A 102 -0.48 -3.41 -0.60
N TRP A 103 -0.50 -2.20 -0.07
CA TRP A 103 -0.82 -1.95 1.33
C TRP A 103 -2.27 -2.29 1.68
N LEU A 104 -3.20 -2.26 0.70
CA LEU A 104 -4.58 -2.69 0.92
C LEU A 104 -4.66 -4.19 1.22
N ILE A 105 -3.81 -5.01 0.58
CA ILE A 105 -3.70 -6.44 0.89
C ILE A 105 -3.27 -6.64 2.34
N LEU A 106 -2.21 -5.93 2.76
CA LEU A 106 -1.72 -6.00 4.14
C LEU A 106 -2.79 -5.59 5.16
N GLY A 107 -3.41 -4.41 4.96
CA GLY A 107 -4.42 -3.88 5.88
C GLY A 107 -5.61 -4.82 6.03
N THR A 108 -6.17 -5.29 4.90
CA THR A 108 -7.32 -6.19 4.89
C THR A 108 -6.99 -7.56 5.53
N ILE A 109 -5.85 -8.15 5.18
CA ILE A 109 -5.47 -9.46 5.75
C ILE A 109 -5.14 -9.34 7.23
N SER A 110 -4.51 -8.25 7.67
CA SER A 110 -4.27 -8.01 9.10
C SER A 110 -5.58 -7.88 9.87
N TYR A 111 -6.57 -7.19 9.31
CA TYR A 111 -7.92 -7.11 9.89
C TYR A 111 -8.58 -8.48 10.01
N ILE A 112 -8.53 -9.29 8.94
CA ILE A 112 -9.10 -10.65 8.97
C ILE A 112 -8.38 -11.56 9.97
N LYS A 113 -7.05 -11.47 10.05
CA LYS A 113 -6.26 -12.24 11.02
C LYS A 113 -6.66 -11.94 12.46
N GLU A 114 -6.98 -10.69 12.75
CA GLU A 114 -7.35 -10.24 14.10
C GLU A 114 -8.82 -10.47 14.43
N SER A 115 -9.72 -10.16 13.50
CA SER A 115 -11.18 -10.18 13.74
C SER A 115 -11.85 -11.51 13.40
N GLY A 116 -11.28 -12.29 12.47
CA GLY A 116 -11.93 -13.45 11.86
C GLY A 116 -13.07 -13.11 10.89
N ASP A 117 -13.27 -11.82 10.59
CA ASP A 117 -14.35 -11.35 9.70
C ASP A 117 -13.96 -11.50 8.23
N PHE A 118 -14.22 -12.68 7.66
CA PHE A 118 -14.08 -12.92 6.22
C PHE A 118 -15.19 -12.29 5.39
N ALA A 119 -16.33 -11.91 6.01
CA ALA A 119 -17.46 -11.34 5.28
C ALA A 119 -17.13 -9.95 4.70
N ILE A 120 -16.11 -9.27 5.21
CA ILE A 120 -15.63 -8.01 4.64
C ILE A 120 -15.25 -8.17 3.15
N LEU A 121 -14.79 -9.36 2.74
CA LEU A 121 -14.36 -9.63 1.37
C LEU A 121 -15.50 -9.60 0.34
N ASP A 122 -16.75 -9.78 0.80
CA ASP A 122 -17.95 -9.77 -0.03
C ASP A 122 -18.60 -8.38 -0.10
N GLU A 123 -18.07 -7.39 0.65
CA GLU A 123 -18.56 -6.02 0.59
C GLU A 123 -18.39 -5.42 -0.80
N MET A 124 -19.46 -4.82 -1.30
CA MET A 124 -19.43 -4.11 -2.58
C MET A 124 -18.83 -2.72 -2.40
N VAL A 125 -17.67 -2.50 -2.97
CA VAL A 125 -16.88 -1.28 -2.83
C VAL A 125 -16.73 -0.62 -4.21
N PRO A 126 -16.96 0.70 -4.33
CA PRO A 126 -16.78 1.39 -5.59
C PRO A 126 -15.29 1.52 -5.96
N PHE A 127 -14.98 1.54 -7.24
CA PHE A 127 -13.73 2.08 -7.74
C PHE A 127 -13.88 3.58 -8.00
N ASP A 128 -12.87 4.36 -7.64
CA ASP A 128 -12.85 5.83 -7.79
C ASP A 128 -14.11 6.51 -7.25
N ASN A 129 -14.63 5.99 -6.12
CA ASN A 129 -15.88 6.45 -5.51
C ASN A 129 -17.13 6.35 -6.42
N ASP A 130 -17.08 5.61 -7.53
CA ASP A 130 -18.18 5.39 -8.46
C ASP A 130 -18.86 4.03 -8.20
N MET A 131 -20.05 4.06 -7.59
CA MET A 131 -20.84 2.86 -7.30
C MET A 131 -21.28 2.08 -8.55
N SER A 132 -21.30 2.70 -9.72
CA SER A 132 -21.69 2.01 -10.97
C SER A 132 -20.70 0.94 -11.40
N VAL A 133 -19.44 1.03 -10.92
CA VAL A 133 -18.35 0.07 -11.18
C VAL A 133 -17.91 -0.67 -9.93
N ALA A 134 -18.73 -0.66 -8.88
CA ALA A 134 -18.43 -1.35 -7.64
C ALA A 134 -18.21 -2.86 -7.85
N ARG A 135 -17.24 -3.40 -7.14
CA ARG A 135 -16.95 -4.84 -7.06
C ARG A 135 -16.72 -5.25 -5.61
N THR A 136 -16.56 -6.54 -5.39
CA THR A 136 -16.25 -7.04 -4.04
C THR A 136 -14.90 -6.53 -3.55
N LEU A 137 -14.73 -6.41 -2.24
CA LEU A 137 -13.41 -6.08 -1.68
C LEU A 137 -12.36 -7.12 -2.09
N PHE A 138 -12.75 -8.40 -2.25
CA PHE A 138 -11.84 -9.42 -2.78
C PHE A 138 -11.33 -9.06 -4.18
N ASP A 139 -12.18 -8.53 -5.06
CA ASP A 139 -11.75 -8.05 -6.38
C ASP A 139 -10.77 -6.88 -6.29
N HIS A 140 -10.95 -5.97 -5.30
CA HIS A 140 -9.99 -4.90 -5.01
C HIS A 140 -8.61 -5.44 -4.62
N LEU A 141 -8.56 -6.50 -3.80
CA LEU A 141 -7.28 -7.16 -3.48
C LEU A 141 -6.65 -7.81 -4.70
N THR A 142 -7.49 -8.42 -5.57
CA THR A 142 -7.02 -9.05 -6.81
C THR A 142 -6.38 -8.00 -7.74
N VAL A 143 -7.04 -6.86 -7.98
CA VAL A 143 -6.46 -5.82 -8.85
C VAL A 143 -5.26 -5.13 -8.20
N SER A 144 -5.17 -5.06 -6.86
CA SER A 144 -3.97 -4.61 -6.16
C SER A 144 -2.77 -5.52 -6.42
N PHE A 145 -2.98 -6.83 -6.36
CA PHE A 145 -1.97 -7.82 -6.70
C PHE A 145 -1.55 -7.72 -8.17
N ASP A 146 -2.55 -7.65 -9.06
CA ASP A 146 -2.33 -7.58 -10.50
C ASP A 146 -1.66 -6.27 -10.94
N HIS A 147 -1.88 -5.16 -10.22
CA HIS A 147 -1.21 -3.90 -10.51
C HIS A 147 0.31 -4.06 -10.46
N VAL A 148 0.84 -4.75 -9.46
CA VAL A 148 2.28 -5.00 -9.38
C VAL A 148 2.75 -5.89 -10.53
N VAL A 149 2.03 -6.97 -10.82
CA VAL A 149 2.38 -7.93 -11.89
C VAL A 149 2.35 -7.29 -13.28
N ASN A 150 1.42 -6.36 -13.50
CA ASN A 150 1.23 -5.68 -14.78
C ASN A 150 2.18 -4.49 -14.96
N ASN A 151 2.90 -4.07 -13.92
CA ASN A 151 3.82 -2.92 -13.93
C ASN A 151 5.24 -3.36 -13.56
N LEU A 152 5.82 -4.23 -14.38
CA LEU A 152 7.20 -4.69 -14.23
C LEU A 152 8.14 -3.96 -15.19
N GLY A 153 9.34 -3.70 -14.71
CA GLY A 153 10.41 -3.07 -15.47
C GLY A 153 11.34 -4.09 -16.19
N PRO A 154 12.45 -3.59 -16.74
CA PRO A 154 13.37 -4.41 -17.55
C PRO A 154 13.98 -5.62 -16.84
N ASN A 155 14.15 -5.55 -15.52
CA ASN A 155 14.69 -6.64 -14.70
C ASN A 155 13.60 -7.56 -14.14
N GLY A 156 12.33 -7.33 -14.47
CA GLY A 156 11.21 -8.05 -13.91
C GLY A 156 10.91 -7.69 -12.46
N LEU A 157 11.42 -6.56 -12.00
CA LEU A 157 11.10 -5.94 -10.73
C LEU A 157 9.96 -4.91 -10.92
N PRO A 158 9.18 -4.58 -9.88
CA PRO A 158 8.10 -3.61 -10.02
C PRO A 158 8.61 -2.22 -10.38
N LEU A 159 7.95 -1.59 -11.35
CA LEU A 159 8.16 -0.17 -11.62
C LEU A 159 7.83 0.66 -10.39
N ILE A 160 8.69 1.65 -10.09
CA ILE A 160 8.50 2.50 -8.92
C ILE A 160 7.35 3.51 -9.09
N GLY A 161 7.01 3.86 -10.35
CA GLY A 161 6.08 4.94 -10.64
C GLY A 161 6.65 6.31 -10.25
N ARG A 162 5.87 7.13 -9.61
CA ARG A 162 6.32 8.44 -9.08
C ARG A 162 7.35 8.28 -7.98
N ALA A 163 7.08 7.40 -7.05
CA ALA A 163 7.96 6.98 -5.98
C ALA A 163 7.37 5.71 -5.33
N ASP A 164 8.09 5.12 -4.40
CA ASP A 164 7.55 4.13 -3.47
C ASP A 164 7.38 4.74 -2.07
N TRP A 165 7.44 3.93 -1.03
CA TRP A 165 7.30 4.37 0.36
C TRP A 165 8.21 5.56 0.72
N ASN A 166 9.34 5.70 0.05
CA ASN A 166 10.16 6.90 0.15
C ASN A 166 9.79 7.89 -0.97
N ASP A 167 8.88 8.80 -0.69
CA ASP A 167 8.37 9.82 -1.61
C ASP A 167 9.44 10.73 -2.21
N CYS A 168 10.63 10.76 -1.62
CA CYS A 168 11.75 11.57 -2.10
C CYS A 168 12.61 10.86 -3.16
N LEU A 169 12.37 9.57 -3.45
CA LEU A 169 13.11 8.82 -4.46
C LEU A 169 12.57 9.09 -5.86
N ASN A 170 13.12 10.11 -6.47
CA ASN A 170 12.78 10.57 -7.81
C ASN A 170 13.61 9.83 -8.89
N LEU A 171 13.42 8.52 -9.01
CA LEU A 171 14.29 7.66 -9.81
C LEU A 171 13.99 7.68 -11.32
N ASN A 172 12.84 8.22 -11.72
CA ASN A 172 12.49 8.46 -13.11
C ASN A 172 12.80 9.88 -13.58
N CYS A 173 13.48 10.69 -12.77
CA CYS A 173 13.95 12.01 -13.17
C CYS A 173 15.18 11.85 -14.07
N PHE A 174 15.08 12.36 -15.28
CA PHE A 174 16.13 12.32 -16.31
C PHE A 174 16.67 13.70 -16.67
N SER A 175 16.26 14.74 -15.95
CA SER A 175 16.75 16.10 -16.15
C SER A 175 17.83 16.44 -15.13
N ASN A 176 18.88 17.14 -15.59
CA ASN A 176 19.90 17.75 -14.75
C ASN A 176 19.48 19.15 -14.25
N ASP A 177 18.32 19.66 -14.66
CA ASP A 177 17.79 20.93 -14.15
C ASP A 177 17.13 20.70 -12.78
N PRO A 178 17.61 21.38 -11.71
CA PRO A 178 17.00 21.27 -10.39
C PRO A 178 15.52 21.66 -10.34
N ASN A 179 15.07 22.52 -11.26
CA ASN A 179 13.67 22.92 -11.35
C ASN A 179 12.77 21.81 -11.96
N GLU A 180 13.36 20.84 -12.64
CA GLU A 180 12.68 19.69 -13.22
C GLU A 180 12.78 18.43 -12.35
N SER A 181 13.53 18.48 -11.27
CA SER A 181 13.77 17.32 -10.39
C SER A 181 12.51 16.77 -9.71
N PHE A 182 11.45 17.57 -9.61
CA PHE A 182 10.14 17.14 -9.10
C PHE A 182 9.24 16.50 -10.18
N GLN A 183 9.64 16.53 -11.40
CA GLN A 183 8.90 15.98 -12.53
C GLN A 183 9.28 14.51 -12.71
N THR A 184 8.93 13.73 -11.77
CA THR A 184 8.85 12.29 -11.94
C THR A 184 7.56 11.99 -12.68
N THR A 185 7.57 11.38 -13.52
CA THR A 185 7.23 11.18 -14.81
C THR A 185 6.36 9.98 -15.10
N GLU A 186 5.22 9.86 -14.46
CA GLU A 186 4.17 9.02 -14.98
C GLU A 186 3.68 9.46 -16.33
N ASN A 187 3.58 10.78 -16.53
CA ASN A 187 2.99 11.37 -17.72
C ASN A 187 4.01 11.95 -18.70
N LYS A 188 5.31 11.90 -18.40
CA LYS A 188 6.34 12.58 -19.20
C LYS A 188 7.41 11.65 -19.76
N THR A 189 7.45 10.41 -19.31
CA THR A 189 8.31 9.38 -19.88
C THR A 189 7.46 8.34 -20.58
N GLU A 190 7.59 8.24 -21.84
CA GLU A 190 7.27 7.00 -22.52
C GLU A 190 8.09 5.88 -21.85
N GLY A 191 7.42 5.06 -21.06
CA GLY A 191 8.02 3.94 -20.37
C GLY A 191 8.89 4.35 -19.17
N SER A 192 8.24 4.59 -18.04
CA SER A 192 8.93 4.50 -16.74
C SER A 192 9.75 3.22 -16.70
N LYS A 193 11.02 3.31 -16.31
CA LYS A 193 11.95 2.18 -16.27
C LYS A 193 12.50 1.94 -14.89
N ALA A 194 12.42 2.94 -14.02
CA ALA A 194 12.94 2.83 -12.66
C ALA A 194 12.17 1.76 -11.89
N GLU A 195 12.90 0.86 -11.24
CA GLU A 195 12.36 -0.30 -10.56
C GLU A 195 12.66 -0.24 -9.06
N SER A 196 11.72 -0.69 -8.24
CA SER A 196 11.86 -0.73 -6.78
C SER A 196 12.03 -2.16 -6.28
N VAL A 197 13.19 -2.45 -5.71
CA VAL A 197 13.45 -3.71 -4.99
C VAL A 197 12.64 -3.76 -3.70
N MET A 198 12.32 -2.61 -3.10
CA MET A 198 11.46 -2.53 -1.93
C MET A 198 10.03 -2.99 -2.26
N ILE A 199 9.42 -2.51 -3.36
CA ILE A 199 8.09 -2.97 -3.77
C ILE A 199 8.11 -4.47 -4.07
N ALA A 200 9.20 -4.98 -4.69
CA ALA A 200 9.36 -6.41 -4.91
C ALA A 200 9.36 -7.20 -3.60
N GLY A 201 10.04 -6.70 -2.57
CA GLY A 201 10.02 -7.29 -1.23
C GLY A 201 8.63 -7.29 -0.59
N LEU A 202 7.90 -6.18 -0.70
CA LEU A 202 6.51 -6.08 -0.25
C LEU A 202 5.61 -7.08 -0.99
N PHE A 203 5.79 -7.21 -2.30
CA PHE A 203 5.01 -8.14 -3.11
C PHE A 203 5.28 -9.60 -2.72
N VAL A 204 6.52 -9.96 -2.42
CA VAL A 204 6.86 -11.32 -1.96
C VAL A 204 6.13 -11.64 -0.66
N ILE A 205 6.10 -10.69 0.28
CA ILE A 205 5.44 -10.88 1.60
C ILE A 205 3.92 -10.88 1.45
N TYR A 206 3.36 -9.79 0.95
CA TYR A 206 1.90 -9.60 0.93
C TYR A 206 1.20 -10.34 -0.20
N GLY A 207 1.91 -10.59 -1.30
CA GLY A 207 1.45 -11.52 -2.33
C GLY A 207 1.38 -12.96 -1.80
N GLY A 208 2.34 -13.38 -0.96
CA GLY A 208 2.29 -14.66 -0.24
C GLY A 208 1.11 -14.74 0.74
N ASP A 209 0.81 -13.64 1.44
CA ASP A 209 -0.39 -13.54 2.28
C ASP A 209 -1.69 -13.63 1.44
N TYR A 210 -1.73 -13.01 0.26
CA TYR A 210 -2.85 -13.12 -0.69
C TYR A 210 -3.05 -14.56 -1.18
N VAL A 211 -1.98 -15.26 -1.52
CA VAL A 211 -2.03 -16.70 -1.86
C VAL A 211 -2.62 -17.51 -0.71
N THR A 212 -2.18 -17.24 0.51
CA THR A 212 -2.70 -17.90 1.70
C THR A 212 -4.19 -17.64 1.89
N LEU A 213 -4.65 -16.40 1.67
CA LEU A 213 -6.05 -16.02 1.73
C LEU A 213 -6.87 -16.77 0.66
N CYS A 214 -6.40 -16.80 -0.59
CA CYS A 214 -7.07 -17.52 -1.68
C CYS A 214 -7.23 -19.01 -1.36
N ASN A 215 -6.19 -19.65 -0.81
CA ASN A 215 -6.27 -21.05 -0.38
C ASN A 215 -7.31 -21.25 0.74
N LYS A 216 -7.39 -20.38 1.73
CA LYS A 216 -8.40 -20.43 2.81
C LYS A 216 -9.82 -20.28 2.28
N LEU A 217 -10.01 -19.48 1.25
CA LEU A 217 -11.31 -19.27 0.57
C LEU A 217 -11.65 -20.38 -0.43
N GLY A 218 -10.79 -21.37 -0.63
CA GLY A 218 -10.99 -22.44 -1.63
C GLY A 218 -10.81 -21.97 -3.08
N LYS A 219 -10.30 -20.76 -3.31
CA LYS A 219 -10.02 -20.19 -4.65
C LYS A 219 -8.68 -20.72 -5.19
N LYS A 220 -8.64 -22.03 -5.48
CA LYS A 220 -7.37 -22.72 -5.75
C LYS A 220 -6.69 -22.26 -7.02
N ASP A 221 -7.43 -22.05 -8.10
CA ASP A 221 -6.87 -21.60 -9.38
C ASP A 221 -6.21 -20.23 -9.25
N GLU A 222 -6.83 -19.34 -8.48
CA GLU A 222 -6.29 -18.01 -8.17
C GLU A 222 -5.05 -18.10 -7.27
N ALA A 223 -5.08 -18.96 -6.25
CA ALA A 223 -3.92 -19.21 -5.40
C ALA A 223 -2.72 -19.73 -6.21
N ASP A 224 -2.95 -20.69 -7.12
CA ASP A 224 -1.91 -21.26 -7.97
C ASP A 224 -1.37 -20.24 -8.99
N ARG A 225 -2.23 -19.36 -9.51
CA ARG A 225 -1.84 -18.23 -10.37
C ARG A 225 -0.94 -17.26 -9.59
N ALA A 226 -1.43 -16.79 -8.46
CA ALA A 226 -0.74 -15.82 -7.64
C ALA A 226 0.61 -16.35 -7.11
N GLN A 227 0.67 -17.64 -6.73
CA GLN A 227 1.92 -18.26 -6.29
C GLN A 227 3.00 -18.22 -7.38
N LYS A 228 2.61 -18.50 -8.63
CA LYS A 228 3.56 -18.42 -9.75
C LYS A 228 4.15 -17.02 -9.94
N GLU A 229 3.35 -15.98 -9.74
CA GLU A 229 3.83 -14.59 -9.84
C GLU A 229 4.75 -14.24 -8.66
N VAL A 230 4.43 -14.69 -7.44
CA VAL A 230 5.30 -14.54 -6.28
C VAL A 230 6.65 -15.26 -6.51
N ASP A 231 6.63 -16.48 -7.04
CA ASP A 231 7.84 -17.25 -7.33
C ASP A 231 8.71 -16.56 -8.39
N LYS A 232 8.10 -15.97 -9.43
CA LYS A 232 8.81 -15.17 -10.44
C LYS A 232 9.46 -13.93 -9.81
N MET A 233 8.74 -13.24 -8.92
CA MET A 233 9.29 -12.09 -8.21
C MET A 233 10.48 -12.47 -7.32
N ILE A 234 10.38 -13.58 -6.58
CA ILE A 234 11.49 -14.12 -5.80
C ILE A 234 12.71 -14.39 -6.69
N ALA A 235 12.49 -14.96 -7.87
CA ALA A 235 13.58 -15.21 -8.82
C ALA A 235 14.19 -13.91 -9.34
N ALA A 236 13.38 -12.91 -9.66
CA ALA A 236 13.83 -11.59 -10.10
C ALA A 236 14.66 -10.87 -9.01
N VAL A 237 14.18 -10.87 -7.76
CA VAL A 237 14.89 -10.29 -6.61
C VAL A 237 16.23 -10.98 -6.39
N LYS A 238 16.27 -12.32 -6.42
CA LYS A 238 17.53 -13.06 -6.27
C LYS A 238 18.53 -12.75 -7.37
N LYS A 239 18.07 -12.51 -8.59
CA LYS A 239 18.92 -12.27 -9.75
C LYS A 239 19.37 -10.81 -9.88
N HIS A 240 18.48 -9.88 -9.58
CA HIS A 240 18.65 -8.45 -9.84
C HIS A 240 18.57 -7.57 -8.60
N GLY A 241 18.01 -8.04 -7.50
CA GLY A 241 17.87 -7.28 -6.26
C GLY A 241 18.94 -7.54 -5.21
N TRP A 242 19.90 -8.45 -5.49
CA TRP A 242 20.96 -8.85 -4.57
C TRP A 242 22.33 -8.70 -5.25
N ASP A 243 23.25 -7.95 -4.64
CA ASP A 243 24.59 -7.68 -5.20
C ASP A 243 25.67 -8.67 -4.75
N GLY A 244 25.30 -9.63 -3.89
CA GLY A 244 26.20 -10.59 -3.27
C GLY A 244 26.41 -10.36 -1.78
N GLU A 245 26.16 -9.17 -1.29
CA GLU A 245 26.32 -8.78 0.11
C GLU A 245 25.05 -8.08 0.66
N TRP A 246 24.40 -7.21 -0.14
CA TRP A 246 23.26 -6.41 0.25
C TRP A 246 22.12 -6.49 -0.76
N PHE A 247 20.90 -6.23 -0.29
CA PHE A 247 19.81 -5.93 -1.20
C PHE A 247 19.99 -4.54 -1.79
N LEU A 248 19.93 -4.45 -3.13
CA LEU A 248 19.85 -3.17 -3.81
C LEU A 248 18.58 -2.45 -3.42
N ARG A 249 18.59 -1.12 -3.46
CA ARG A 249 17.40 -0.33 -3.14
C ARG A 249 16.45 -0.23 -4.33
N ALA A 250 17.00 0.05 -5.49
CA ALA A 250 16.25 0.31 -6.70
C ALA A 250 17.19 0.42 -7.91
N TYR A 251 16.61 0.43 -9.11
CA TYR A 251 17.24 0.87 -10.34
C TYR A 251 16.62 2.20 -10.77
N ASP A 252 17.43 3.14 -11.20
CA ASP A 252 16.96 4.41 -11.71
C ASP A 252 16.54 4.31 -13.20
N TYR A 253 16.19 5.46 -13.80
CA TYR A 253 15.78 5.52 -15.20
C TYR A 253 16.87 5.02 -16.17
N TYR A 254 18.13 5.11 -15.80
CA TYR A 254 19.26 4.72 -16.65
C TYR A 254 19.69 3.25 -16.46
N GLY A 255 19.25 2.60 -15.42
CA GLY A 255 19.51 1.19 -15.11
C GLY A 255 20.65 0.94 -14.13
#